data_0dff564f8bc346586157722217065ed1
#
_entry.id   0dff564f8bc346586157722217065ed1
#
_cell.length_a   1.000
_cell.length_b   1.000
_cell.length_c   1.000
_cell.angle_alpha   90.00
_cell.angle_beta   90.00
_cell.angle_gamma   90.00
#
_symmetry.space_group_name_H-M   'P 1'
#
loop_
_entity.id
_entity.type
_entity.pdbx_description
1 polymer ?
#
loop_
_entity_poly.entity_id
_entity_poly.type
_entity_poly.pdbx_seq_one_letter_code
_entity_poly.pdbx_strand_id
1 'polypeptide(L)'
;MANILLLEPAYKNKYPPLGLMKIAAFHKHVLHDKVFFSKGPIREGLTDITTWDKVYVTTLFTFEWKRSIEMIEYAKTLVPINKIVVGGIASTLMPDEYEKATGIRPVTGLLNEPGKLGYPGDDTIDSITPDYTILDDIASYYHYPYENAYFMYSTRGCGMNCGFCAVKTLEPTYIPFISIKEQIRKIDAASTSPKKDLLLMDNNVLKSCNFEEIINELIELGFGKNAIYINPKTKKPQKRYIDFNQGLDAYLLTDAKAALLSQVAIKPARIAFDHIEDKEVYVKAIRTCARHNINTLSNYVLYNADAFSGKGHSYAADTPQDLYERLQLNVALAQEINSQKADTEEKISIFSFPMRYIPLDSKERGYISKKWNAKYLRAIQVILIPTQGKVGTSASFFYTAFGKNVDEYMMILDMPEYIISLRGEYKKIASLSEEANANRFAQYQYNQKIVSEWISLYMNLSATELNEFQSIIHKNKFTKDLIFNTTNPTIIKLLLFYMPVSELLKLFDYFDNHECRLHKEIVVDYCAHHFPAVLDRLLNYLLQIKSTSRFSFAFVKYVGIDFINKLYDKADDNSEILKKLKSLNL
;
A
#
# COMPACT_ATOMS: atom_id res chain seq x y z
N MET A 1 -42.11 2.39 4.84
CA MET A 1 -40.89 3.11 4.41
C MET A 1 -39.99 3.18 5.63
N ALA A 2 -38.94 2.37 5.64
CA ALA A 2 -38.00 2.28 6.74
C ALA A 2 -36.81 3.23 6.55
N ASN A 3 -36.15 3.62 7.64
CA ASN A 3 -34.89 4.38 7.62
C ASN A 3 -33.72 3.41 7.70
N ILE A 4 -32.95 3.28 6.65
CA ILE A 4 -31.83 2.35 6.51
C ILE A 4 -30.51 3.11 6.55
N LEU A 5 -29.62 2.71 7.43
CA LEU A 5 -28.28 3.29 7.54
C LEU A 5 -27.21 2.30 7.02
N LEU A 6 -26.37 2.77 6.13
CA LEU A 6 -25.23 2.05 5.58
C LEU A 6 -23.95 2.66 6.15
N LEU A 7 -23.13 1.83 6.81
CA LEU A 7 -21.88 2.26 7.46
C LEU A 7 -20.66 1.58 6.82
N GLU A 8 -19.71 2.39 6.38
CA GLU A 8 -18.37 1.93 6.04
C GLU A 8 -17.37 2.45 7.08
N PRO A 9 -16.51 1.61 7.67
CA PRO A 9 -15.47 2.06 8.59
C PRO A 9 -14.56 3.13 7.97
N ALA A 10 -14.01 4.03 8.79
CA ALA A 10 -13.21 5.18 8.35
C ALA A 10 -11.78 4.80 7.89
N TYR A 11 -11.59 3.73 7.15
CA TYR A 11 -10.31 3.42 6.53
C TYR A 11 -10.17 4.05 5.15
N LYS A 12 -8.92 4.30 4.74
CA LYS A 12 -8.62 4.87 3.43
C LYS A 12 -8.69 3.79 2.35
N ASN A 13 -9.68 3.87 1.47
CA ASN A 13 -9.81 3.02 0.30
C ASN A 13 -10.06 3.87 -0.95
N LYS A 14 -9.74 3.32 -2.12
CA LYS A 14 -9.80 4.03 -3.40
C LYS A 14 -11.17 3.88 -4.08
N TYR A 15 -11.87 2.81 -3.76
CA TYR A 15 -13.09 2.38 -4.44
C TYR A 15 -14.30 2.51 -3.53
N PRO A 16 -15.45 2.92 -4.09
CA PRO A 16 -16.70 2.94 -3.35
C PRO A 16 -17.11 1.54 -2.84
N PRO A 17 -17.93 1.44 -1.78
CA PRO A 17 -18.35 0.17 -1.20
C PRO A 17 -19.45 -0.50 -2.02
N LEU A 18 -19.08 -1.22 -3.09
CA LEU A 18 -20.00 -1.79 -4.07
C LEU A 18 -21.13 -2.63 -3.45
N GLY A 19 -20.83 -3.41 -2.41
CA GLY A 19 -21.85 -4.19 -1.69
C GLY A 19 -22.92 -3.30 -1.04
N LEU A 20 -22.52 -2.22 -0.37
CA LEU A 20 -23.48 -1.26 0.21
C LEU A 20 -24.28 -0.51 -0.87
N MET A 21 -23.64 -0.16 -2.00
CA MET A 21 -24.34 0.46 -3.13
C MET A 21 -25.43 -0.44 -3.73
N LYS A 22 -25.21 -1.76 -3.75
CA LYS A 22 -26.21 -2.76 -4.19
C LYS A 22 -27.33 -2.92 -3.15
N ILE A 23 -26.99 -2.97 -1.87
CA ILE A 23 -27.97 -2.98 -0.78
C ILE A 23 -28.83 -1.70 -0.82
N ALA A 24 -28.21 -0.53 -1.07
CA ALA A 24 -28.95 0.72 -1.24
C ALA A 24 -29.95 0.65 -2.38
N ALA A 25 -29.53 0.16 -3.55
CA ALA A 25 -30.40 0.01 -4.70
C ALA A 25 -31.60 -0.92 -4.39
N PHE A 26 -31.37 -2.02 -3.68
CA PHE A 26 -32.43 -2.93 -3.27
C PHE A 26 -33.45 -2.24 -2.34
N HIS A 27 -32.99 -1.58 -1.29
CA HIS A 27 -33.87 -0.86 -0.38
C HIS A 27 -34.63 0.28 -1.05
N LYS A 28 -33.96 1.09 -1.88
CA LYS A 28 -34.62 2.23 -2.55
C LYS A 28 -35.63 1.80 -3.62
N HIS A 29 -35.26 0.82 -4.47
CA HIS A 29 -36.04 0.52 -5.67
C HIS A 29 -36.96 -0.69 -5.52
N VAL A 30 -36.67 -1.63 -4.60
CA VAL A 30 -37.51 -2.81 -4.39
C VAL A 30 -38.38 -2.64 -3.14
N LEU A 31 -37.81 -2.15 -2.03
CA LEU A 31 -38.53 -2.00 -0.77
C LEU A 31 -39.09 -0.58 -0.55
N HIS A 32 -38.69 0.38 -1.37
CA HIS A 32 -39.10 1.80 -1.28
C HIS A 32 -38.73 2.46 0.05
N ASP A 33 -37.58 2.10 0.62
CA ASP A 33 -37.07 2.62 1.88
C ASP A 33 -36.22 3.90 1.68
N LYS A 34 -36.05 4.66 2.77
CA LYS A 34 -35.10 5.78 2.83
C LYS A 34 -33.73 5.23 3.22
N VAL A 35 -32.71 5.49 2.41
CA VAL A 35 -31.37 4.98 2.60
C VAL A 35 -30.39 6.12 2.78
N PHE A 36 -29.51 6.00 3.76
CA PHE A 36 -28.49 6.97 4.12
C PHE A 36 -27.14 6.26 4.26
N PHE A 37 -26.06 6.94 3.83
CA PHE A 37 -24.72 6.38 3.87
C PHE A 37 -23.78 7.26 4.69
N SER A 38 -22.93 6.61 5.52
CA SER A 38 -21.86 7.29 6.24
C SER A 38 -20.56 6.51 6.15
N LYS A 39 -19.46 7.24 5.94
CA LYS A 39 -18.09 6.75 6.05
C LYS A 39 -17.50 7.19 7.38
N GLY A 40 -17.41 6.26 8.32
CA GLY A 40 -17.18 6.53 9.73
C GLY A 40 -18.48 6.81 10.48
N PRO A 41 -18.41 7.30 11.74
CA PRO A 41 -19.57 7.70 12.50
C PRO A 41 -20.40 8.77 11.78
N ILE A 42 -21.70 8.79 12.05
CA ILE A 42 -22.65 9.76 11.49
C ILE A 42 -22.16 11.19 11.80
N ARG A 43 -22.27 12.08 10.80
CA ARG A 43 -21.94 13.50 10.91
C ARG A 43 -23.19 14.37 10.89
N GLU A 44 -23.03 15.66 11.14
CA GLU A 44 -24.09 16.67 11.04
C GLU A 44 -24.87 16.55 9.72
N GLY A 45 -26.18 16.67 9.78
CA GLY A 45 -27.09 16.45 8.66
C GLY A 45 -27.80 15.10 8.69
N LEU A 46 -27.22 14.07 9.31
CA LEU A 46 -27.90 12.79 9.57
C LEU A 46 -28.26 12.62 11.07
N THR A 47 -27.79 13.51 11.93
CA THR A 47 -28.04 13.50 13.38
C THR A 47 -29.50 13.81 13.75
N ASP A 48 -30.24 14.42 12.83
CA ASP A 48 -31.67 14.72 13.02
C ASP A 48 -32.57 13.50 12.85
N ILE A 49 -32.02 12.39 12.32
CA ILE A 49 -32.74 11.13 12.21
C ILE A 49 -32.63 10.39 13.55
N THR A 50 -33.72 10.41 14.31
CA THR A 50 -33.75 9.85 15.66
C THR A 50 -33.94 8.35 15.75
N THR A 51 -34.40 7.71 14.64
CA THR A 51 -34.68 6.27 14.63
C THR A 51 -34.22 5.59 13.33
N TRP A 52 -33.45 4.52 13.48
CA TRP A 52 -33.04 3.64 12.39
C TRP A 52 -33.78 2.31 12.50
N ASP A 53 -34.32 1.83 11.38
CA ASP A 53 -34.99 0.54 11.32
C ASP A 53 -34.02 -0.60 11.09
N LYS A 54 -32.95 -0.36 10.32
CA LYS A 54 -31.86 -1.33 10.09
C LYS A 54 -30.55 -0.59 9.79
N VAL A 55 -29.43 -1.18 10.27
CA VAL A 55 -28.09 -0.67 10.07
C VAL A 55 -27.23 -1.75 9.42
N TYR A 56 -26.58 -1.45 8.31
CA TYR A 56 -25.64 -2.33 7.64
C TYR A 56 -24.22 -1.84 7.85
N VAL A 57 -23.32 -2.71 8.29
CA VAL A 57 -21.90 -2.40 8.46
C VAL A 57 -21.08 -3.28 7.52
N THR A 58 -20.33 -2.65 6.60
CA THR A 58 -19.42 -3.39 5.71
C THR A 58 -18.03 -3.54 6.32
N THR A 59 -17.35 -4.65 6.00
CA THR A 59 -15.96 -4.93 6.40
C THR A 59 -15.15 -5.31 5.17
N LEU A 60 -13.99 -4.69 4.95
CA LEU A 60 -13.20 -4.89 3.73
C LEU A 60 -11.93 -5.69 4.00
N PHE A 61 -11.03 -5.18 4.84
CA PHE A 61 -9.72 -5.77 5.09
C PHE A 61 -9.67 -6.43 6.46
N THR A 62 -9.15 -7.65 6.53
CA THR A 62 -8.98 -8.39 7.79
C THR A 62 -8.04 -7.65 8.75
N PHE A 63 -6.95 -7.09 8.23
CA PHE A 63 -5.96 -6.31 8.99
C PHE A 63 -6.43 -4.90 9.42
N GLU A 64 -7.60 -4.45 9.01
CA GLU A 64 -8.30 -3.28 9.55
C GLU A 64 -9.32 -3.69 10.63
N TRP A 65 -9.07 -4.80 11.29
CA TRP A 65 -9.91 -5.40 12.34
C TRP A 65 -10.41 -4.38 13.34
N LYS A 66 -9.49 -3.62 13.94
CA LYS A 66 -9.82 -2.64 14.98
C LYS A 66 -10.88 -1.64 14.52
N ARG A 67 -10.71 -1.06 13.32
CA ARG A 67 -11.67 -0.09 12.76
C ARG A 67 -13.01 -0.72 12.43
N SER A 68 -13.00 -1.98 11.98
CA SER A 68 -14.23 -2.71 11.69
C SER A 68 -15.01 -2.98 12.98
N ILE A 69 -14.34 -3.41 14.05
CA ILE A 69 -14.97 -3.62 15.36
C ILE A 69 -15.49 -2.30 15.94
N GLU A 70 -14.69 -1.23 15.93
CA GLU A 70 -15.10 0.11 16.39
C GLU A 70 -16.37 0.58 15.69
N MET A 71 -16.52 0.32 14.38
CA MET A 71 -17.72 0.71 13.62
C MET A 71 -18.93 -0.16 13.99
N ILE A 72 -18.75 -1.44 14.24
CA ILE A 72 -19.83 -2.33 14.69
C ILE A 72 -20.29 -1.93 16.09
N GLU A 73 -19.37 -1.64 17.01
CA GLU A 73 -19.70 -1.16 18.35
C GLU A 73 -20.42 0.20 18.31
N TYR A 74 -19.99 1.09 17.40
CA TYR A 74 -20.73 2.34 17.15
C TYR A 74 -22.15 2.07 16.66
N ALA A 75 -22.38 1.13 15.74
CA ALA A 75 -23.72 0.78 15.27
C ALA A 75 -24.63 0.29 16.43
N LYS A 76 -24.08 -0.39 17.43
CA LYS A 76 -24.84 -0.83 18.64
C LYS A 76 -25.29 0.34 19.52
N THR A 77 -24.63 1.51 19.42
CA THR A 77 -25.11 2.72 20.13
C THR A 77 -26.32 3.35 19.45
N LEU A 78 -26.56 3.02 18.18
CA LEU A 78 -27.65 3.59 17.39
C LEU A 78 -28.92 2.76 17.41
N VAL A 79 -28.79 1.41 17.44
CA VAL A 79 -29.91 0.48 17.36
C VAL A 79 -29.61 -0.83 18.16
N PRO A 80 -30.64 -1.58 18.57
CA PRO A 80 -30.48 -2.92 19.12
C PRO A 80 -29.80 -3.89 18.14
N ILE A 81 -29.07 -4.89 18.66
CA ILE A 81 -28.24 -5.84 17.89
C ILE A 81 -29.03 -6.53 16.77
N ASN A 82 -30.30 -6.89 16.99
CA ASN A 82 -31.15 -7.55 16.00
C ASN A 82 -31.49 -6.68 14.77
N LYS A 83 -31.21 -5.39 14.83
CA LYS A 83 -31.33 -4.44 13.71
C LYS A 83 -30.01 -4.21 12.97
N ILE A 84 -28.91 -4.82 13.41
CA ILE A 84 -27.60 -4.65 12.79
C ILE A 84 -27.26 -5.85 11.92
N VAL A 85 -26.82 -5.59 10.69
CA VAL A 85 -26.30 -6.59 9.76
C VAL A 85 -24.84 -6.26 9.46
N VAL A 86 -23.95 -7.20 9.74
CA VAL A 86 -22.52 -7.10 9.41
C VAL A 86 -22.23 -8.00 8.23
N GLY A 87 -21.48 -7.49 7.24
CA GLY A 87 -21.10 -8.28 6.08
C GLY A 87 -19.83 -7.73 5.41
N GLY A 88 -19.45 -8.32 4.29
CA GLY A 88 -18.28 -7.93 3.52
C GLY A 88 -17.15 -8.95 3.56
N ILE A 89 -15.99 -8.59 2.98
CA ILE A 89 -14.88 -9.52 2.75
C ILE A 89 -14.29 -10.03 4.07
N ALA A 90 -13.89 -9.14 4.95
CA ALA A 90 -13.21 -9.53 6.20
C ALA A 90 -14.10 -10.39 7.10
N SER A 91 -15.38 -10.03 7.25
CA SER A 91 -16.32 -10.80 8.06
C SER A 91 -16.73 -12.13 7.40
N THR A 92 -16.66 -12.25 6.08
CA THR A 92 -16.83 -13.55 5.40
C THR A 92 -15.65 -14.49 5.64
N LEU A 93 -14.43 -13.94 5.75
CA LEU A 93 -13.21 -14.73 6.00
C LEU A 93 -13.05 -15.15 7.46
N MET A 94 -13.59 -14.37 8.40
CA MET A 94 -13.44 -14.59 9.84
C MET A 94 -14.78 -14.45 10.58
N PRO A 95 -15.83 -15.22 10.21
CA PRO A 95 -17.17 -15.02 10.76
C PRO A 95 -17.25 -15.33 12.26
N ASP A 96 -16.56 -16.37 12.73
CA ASP A 96 -16.58 -16.78 14.13
C ASP A 96 -15.87 -15.74 15.04
N GLU A 97 -14.78 -15.15 14.55
CA GLU A 97 -14.06 -14.10 15.26
C GLU A 97 -14.90 -12.81 15.38
N TYR A 98 -15.62 -12.43 14.32
CA TYR A 98 -16.53 -11.28 14.39
C TYR A 98 -17.69 -11.54 15.34
N GLU A 99 -18.32 -12.73 15.30
CA GLU A 99 -19.38 -13.11 16.23
C GLU A 99 -18.89 -13.11 17.68
N LYS A 100 -17.73 -13.70 17.94
CA LYS A 100 -17.12 -13.72 19.28
C LYS A 100 -16.80 -12.32 19.80
N ALA A 101 -16.34 -11.42 18.93
CA ALA A 101 -15.95 -10.06 19.33
C ALA A 101 -17.15 -9.13 19.52
N THR A 102 -18.20 -9.30 18.72
CA THR A 102 -19.31 -8.34 18.65
C THR A 102 -20.66 -8.90 19.09
N GLY A 103 -20.79 -10.22 19.26
CA GLY A 103 -22.09 -10.86 19.50
C GLY A 103 -23.02 -10.86 18.28
N ILE A 104 -22.51 -10.50 17.10
CA ILE A 104 -23.28 -10.46 15.84
C ILE A 104 -22.67 -11.46 14.87
N ARG A 105 -23.43 -12.47 14.45
CA ARG A 105 -23.05 -13.38 13.38
C ARG A 105 -23.10 -12.64 12.05
N PRO A 106 -21.97 -12.49 11.30
CA PRO A 106 -21.99 -11.82 10.01
C PRO A 106 -22.72 -12.59 8.92
N VAL A 107 -23.28 -11.88 7.97
CA VAL A 107 -23.72 -12.45 6.70
C VAL A 107 -22.50 -12.69 5.82
N THR A 108 -22.30 -13.94 5.39
CA THR A 108 -21.11 -14.37 4.64
C THR A 108 -21.38 -14.56 3.15
N GLY A 109 -20.35 -14.40 2.32
CA GLY A 109 -20.40 -14.63 0.88
C GLY A 109 -21.20 -13.58 0.11
N LEU A 110 -21.68 -13.99 -1.06
CA LEU A 110 -22.47 -13.15 -1.95
C LEU A 110 -23.94 -13.10 -1.50
N LEU A 111 -24.64 -11.99 -1.84
CA LEU A 111 -26.07 -11.82 -1.59
C LEU A 111 -26.88 -12.36 -2.80
N ASN A 112 -26.69 -13.64 -3.10
CA ASN A 112 -27.27 -14.37 -4.23
C ASN A 112 -28.09 -15.60 -3.82
N GLU A 113 -28.45 -15.70 -2.54
CA GLU A 113 -29.27 -16.78 -1.95
C GLU A 113 -30.41 -16.16 -1.13
N PRO A 114 -31.63 -16.72 -1.20
CA PRO A 114 -32.77 -16.19 -0.48
C PRO A 114 -32.59 -16.18 1.04
N GLY A 115 -33.08 -15.13 1.68
CA GLY A 115 -33.16 -15.01 3.13
C GLY A 115 -31.90 -14.54 3.83
N LYS A 116 -30.83 -14.23 3.12
CA LYS A 116 -29.57 -13.73 3.73
C LYS A 116 -29.75 -12.42 4.50
N LEU A 117 -30.59 -11.51 4.04
CA LEU A 117 -30.92 -10.25 4.72
C LEU A 117 -32.31 -10.28 5.37
N GLY A 118 -33.08 -11.35 5.16
CA GLY A 118 -34.41 -11.56 5.72
C GLY A 118 -35.52 -10.80 4.98
N TYR A 119 -35.32 -10.51 3.67
CA TYR A 119 -36.32 -9.90 2.83
C TYR A 119 -36.66 -10.79 1.63
N PRO A 120 -37.93 -10.79 1.18
CA PRO A 120 -38.28 -11.43 -0.10
C PRO A 120 -37.47 -10.84 -1.26
N GLY A 121 -36.85 -11.69 -2.08
CA GLY A 121 -36.06 -11.27 -3.22
C GLY A 121 -34.66 -10.73 -2.92
N ASP A 122 -34.15 -10.88 -1.71
CA ASP A 122 -32.80 -10.44 -1.32
C ASP A 122 -31.67 -11.20 -2.02
N ASP A 123 -31.97 -12.34 -2.65
CA ASP A 123 -31.08 -13.10 -3.54
C ASP A 123 -30.74 -12.34 -4.86
N THR A 124 -31.51 -11.32 -5.21
CA THR A 124 -31.25 -10.49 -6.39
C THR A 124 -30.18 -9.42 -6.16
N ILE A 125 -29.80 -9.14 -4.91
CA ILE A 125 -28.91 -8.03 -4.55
C ILE A 125 -27.55 -8.14 -5.23
N ASP A 126 -26.99 -9.34 -5.37
CA ASP A 126 -25.69 -9.50 -6.05
C ASP A 126 -25.75 -9.10 -7.53
N SER A 127 -26.88 -9.23 -8.18
CA SER A 127 -27.09 -8.88 -9.59
C SER A 127 -27.66 -7.47 -9.82
N ILE A 128 -28.13 -6.80 -8.76
CA ILE A 128 -28.74 -5.46 -8.90
C ILE A 128 -27.71 -4.40 -9.28
N THR A 129 -28.14 -3.42 -10.07
CA THR A 129 -27.30 -2.26 -10.45
C THR A 129 -26.97 -1.42 -9.23
N PRO A 130 -25.69 -1.10 -8.97
CA PRO A 130 -25.28 -0.30 -7.80
C PRO A 130 -25.88 1.12 -7.83
N ASP A 131 -26.33 1.59 -6.70
CA ASP A 131 -26.79 2.98 -6.51
C ASP A 131 -25.62 3.90 -6.16
N TYR A 132 -25.24 4.75 -7.10
CA TYR A 132 -24.17 5.73 -6.92
C TYR A 132 -24.60 6.96 -6.13
N THR A 133 -25.91 7.18 -5.98
CA THR A 133 -26.40 8.39 -5.29
C THR A 133 -26.09 8.43 -3.80
N ILE A 134 -25.82 7.26 -3.18
CA ILE A 134 -25.38 7.23 -1.78
C ILE A 134 -24.06 7.95 -1.54
N LEU A 135 -23.22 8.14 -2.56
CA LEU A 135 -21.95 8.85 -2.44
C LEU A 135 -22.14 10.34 -2.20
N ASP A 136 -23.29 10.88 -2.58
CA ASP A 136 -23.64 12.29 -2.35
C ASP A 136 -23.78 12.61 -0.86
N ASP A 137 -24.19 11.63 -0.04
CA ASP A 137 -24.34 11.77 1.42
C ASP A 137 -22.99 12.10 2.11
N ILE A 138 -21.88 11.70 1.51
CA ILE A 138 -20.53 11.90 2.07
C ILE A 138 -19.69 12.93 1.30
N ALA A 139 -20.18 13.46 0.20
CA ALA A 139 -19.43 14.33 -0.72
C ALA A 139 -18.87 15.60 -0.05
N SER A 140 -19.45 16.07 1.05
CA SER A 140 -18.94 17.21 1.81
C SER A 140 -17.62 16.94 2.55
N TYR A 141 -17.26 15.68 2.80
CA TYR A 141 -16.08 15.33 3.61
C TYR A 141 -15.22 14.19 3.09
N TYR A 142 -15.71 13.43 2.10
CA TYR A 142 -14.93 12.34 1.51
C TYR A 142 -15.28 12.11 0.04
N HIS A 143 -14.22 11.96 -0.80
CA HIS A 143 -14.33 11.58 -2.20
C HIS A 143 -13.48 10.34 -2.47
N TYR A 144 -14.06 9.35 -3.12
CA TYR A 144 -13.28 8.20 -3.58
C TYR A 144 -12.47 8.59 -4.83
N PRO A 145 -11.17 8.25 -4.90
CA PRO A 145 -10.34 8.58 -6.06
C PRO A 145 -10.91 8.13 -7.41
N TYR A 146 -11.70 7.06 -7.41
CA TYR A 146 -12.32 6.50 -8.63
C TYR A 146 -13.84 6.66 -8.67
N GLU A 147 -14.44 7.62 -7.98
CA GLU A 147 -15.91 7.81 -7.97
C GLU A 147 -16.51 8.13 -9.35
N ASN A 148 -15.70 8.65 -10.30
CA ASN A 148 -16.10 8.90 -11.68
C ASN A 148 -15.85 7.69 -12.60
N ALA A 149 -16.00 6.48 -12.08
CA ALA A 149 -15.91 5.25 -12.85
C ALA A 149 -17.15 4.36 -12.62
N TYR A 150 -17.45 3.52 -13.59
CA TYR A 150 -18.36 2.39 -13.38
C TYR A 150 -17.60 1.27 -12.68
N PHE A 151 -18.22 0.64 -11.68
CA PHE A 151 -17.71 -0.53 -10.97
C PHE A 151 -18.67 -1.69 -11.19
N MET A 152 -18.20 -2.74 -11.83
CA MET A 152 -19.02 -3.91 -12.12
C MET A 152 -18.21 -5.16 -12.42
N TYR A 153 -18.90 -6.23 -12.68
CA TYR A 153 -18.35 -7.53 -13.04
C TYR A 153 -18.90 -7.95 -14.40
N SER A 154 -18.03 -8.40 -15.30
CA SER A 154 -18.42 -9.12 -16.52
C SER A 154 -18.33 -10.65 -16.35
N THR A 155 -17.59 -11.10 -15.31
CA THR A 155 -17.48 -12.49 -14.85
C THR A 155 -17.44 -12.55 -13.33
N ARG A 156 -17.66 -13.72 -12.71
CA ARG A 156 -17.51 -13.92 -11.26
C ARG A 156 -16.66 -15.16 -10.98
N GLY A 157 -15.97 -15.14 -9.83
CA GLY A 157 -15.10 -16.24 -9.42
C GLY A 157 -13.83 -16.34 -10.24
N CYS A 158 -13.00 -17.35 -9.96
CA CYS A 158 -11.73 -17.54 -10.66
C CYS A 158 -11.51 -18.99 -11.11
N GLY A 159 -11.73 -19.95 -10.22
CA GLY A 159 -11.44 -21.37 -10.44
C GLY A 159 -9.98 -21.76 -10.21
N MET A 160 -9.09 -20.78 -9.87
CA MET A 160 -7.75 -21.03 -9.37
C MET A 160 -7.79 -21.24 -7.85
N ASN A 161 -6.79 -21.96 -7.30
CA ASN A 161 -6.70 -22.24 -5.88
C ASN A 161 -5.41 -21.67 -5.28
N CYS A 162 -5.17 -20.37 -5.45
CA CYS A 162 -3.99 -19.70 -4.91
C CYS A 162 -4.10 -19.56 -3.39
N GLY A 163 -3.04 -19.90 -2.64
CA GLY A 163 -3.06 -19.94 -1.18
C GLY A 163 -3.24 -18.56 -0.52
N PHE A 164 -2.85 -17.49 -1.20
CA PHE A 164 -2.97 -16.11 -0.73
C PHE A 164 -4.33 -15.47 -1.06
N CYS A 165 -5.18 -16.13 -1.88
CA CYS A 165 -6.34 -15.50 -2.50
C CYS A 165 -7.64 -15.88 -1.79
N ALA A 166 -8.46 -14.87 -1.48
CA ALA A 166 -9.77 -15.04 -0.84
C ALA A 166 -10.89 -15.44 -1.81
N VAL A 167 -10.69 -15.34 -3.12
CA VAL A 167 -11.75 -15.49 -4.14
C VAL A 167 -12.46 -16.83 -4.04
N LYS A 168 -11.73 -17.93 -3.80
CA LYS A 168 -12.35 -19.26 -3.63
C LYS A 168 -13.36 -19.35 -2.49
N THR A 169 -13.19 -18.51 -1.45
CA THR A 169 -14.12 -18.44 -0.31
C THR A 169 -15.25 -17.46 -0.56
N LEU A 170 -14.94 -16.34 -1.21
CA LEU A 170 -15.91 -15.27 -1.46
C LEU A 170 -16.83 -15.56 -2.66
N GLU A 171 -16.26 -16.16 -3.70
CA GLU A 171 -16.91 -16.42 -4.99
C GLU A 171 -16.59 -17.85 -5.48
N PRO A 172 -17.11 -18.89 -4.82
CA PRO A 172 -16.73 -20.28 -5.11
C PRO A 172 -17.17 -20.78 -6.50
N THR A 173 -18.21 -20.15 -7.08
CA THR A 173 -18.75 -20.54 -8.39
C THR A 173 -18.25 -19.59 -9.46
N TYR A 174 -17.75 -20.14 -10.57
CA TYR A 174 -17.35 -19.34 -11.73
C TYR A 174 -18.54 -19.07 -12.65
N ILE A 175 -18.81 -17.78 -12.94
CA ILE A 175 -19.81 -17.33 -13.88
C ILE A 175 -19.07 -16.72 -15.09
N PRO A 176 -19.17 -17.32 -16.29
CA PRO A 176 -18.34 -16.95 -17.44
C PRO A 176 -18.74 -15.63 -18.10
N PHE A 177 -20.00 -15.19 -17.93
CA PHE A 177 -20.51 -13.98 -18.56
C PHE A 177 -21.64 -13.34 -17.75
N ILE A 178 -21.54 -12.04 -17.58
CA ILE A 178 -22.59 -11.17 -17.03
C ILE A 178 -22.60 -9.92 -17.91
N SER A 179 -23.69 -9.66 -18.61
CA SER A 179 -23.82 -8.44 -19.40
C SER A 179 -23.79 -7.20 -18.51
N ILE A 180 -22.92 -6.26 -18.86
CA ILE A 180 -22.79 -4.97 -18.18
C ILE A 180 -23.57 -3.85 -18.88
N LYS A 181 -24.08 -4.12 -20.07
CA LYS A 181 -24.77 -3.13 -20.94
C LYS A 181 -25.98 -2.52 -20.27
N GLU A 182 -26.83 -3.38 -19.71
CA GLU A 182 -28.04 -2.94 -19.02
C GLU A 182 -27.71 -2.19 -17.71
N GLN A 183 -26.67 -2.64 -16.99
CA GLN A 183 -26.24 -1.97 -15.77
C GLN A 183 -25.73 -0.55 -16.05
N ILE A 184 -24.90 -0.36 -17.08
CA ILE A 184 -24.40 0.97 -17.48
C ILE A 184 -25.58 1.87 -17.87
N ARG A 185 -26.56 1.37 -18.68
CA ARG A 185 -27.73 2.14 -19.05
C ARG A 185 -28.55 2.61 -17.85
N LYS A 186 -28.73 1.75 -16.85
CA LYS A 186 -29.44 2.11 -15.61
C LYS A 186 -28.69 3.16 -14.79
N ILE A 187 -27.36 3.03 -14.68
CA ILE A 187 -26.53 4.02 -13.98
C ILE A 187 -26.62 5.38 -14.68
N ASP A 188 -26.52 5.40 -16.00
CA ASP A 188 -26.57 6.63 -16.79
C ASP A 188 -27.96 7.29 -16.73
N ALA A 189 -29.04 6.49 -16.73
CA ALA A 189 -30.41 7.00 -16.58
C ALA A 189 -30.66 7.63 -15.19
N ALA A 190 -29.99 7.13 -14.14
CA ALA A 190 -30.09 7.66 -12.78
C ALA A 190 -29.10 8.81 -12.50
N SER A 191 -28.14 9.06 -13.39
CA SER A 191 -27.06 10.02 -13.21
C SER A 191 -27.27 11.27 -14.08
N THR A 192 -26.72 12.41 -13.67
CA THR A 192 -26.72 13.65 -14.48
C THR A 192 -25.77 13.57 -15.69
N SER A 193 -24.85 12.59 -15.69
CA SER A 193 -23.89 12.39 -16.77
C SER A 193 -23.25 10.99 -16.70
N PRO A 194 -22.86 10.41 -17.85
CA PRO A 194 -22.11 9.16 -17.90
C PRO A 194 -20.81 9.24 -17.10
N LYS A 195 -20.39 8.12 -16.53
CA LYS A 195 -19.07 8.00 -15.89
C LYS A 195 -17.96 7.92 -16.94
N LYS A 196 -16.77 8.39 -16.57
CA LYS A 196 -15.62 8.47 -17.50
C LYS A 196 -15.02 7.09 -17.79
N ASP A 197 -14.62 6.37 -16.77
CA ASP A 197 -13.84 5.13 -16.86
C ASP A 197 -14.68 3.91 -16.43
N LEU A 198 -14.20 2.71 -16.78
CA LEU A 198 -14.81 1.45 -16.38
C LEU A 198 -13.79 0.58 -15.65
N LEU A 199 -14.08 0.24 -14.41
CA LEU A 199 -13.30 -0.69 -13.60
C LEU A 199 -14.06 -2.01 -13.51
N LEU A 200 -13.52 -3.03 -14.15
CA LEU A 200 -14.03 -4.39 -14.09
C LEU A 200 -13.33 -5.11 -12.93
N MET A 201 -14.14 -5.60 -12.00
CA MET A 201 -13.70 -6.26 -10.78
C MET A 201 -13.59 -7.78 -10.95
N ASP A 202 -13.49 -8.23 -12.19
CA ASP A 202 -13.41 -9.64 -12.58
C ASP A 202 -12.15 -10.31 -12.03
N ASN A 203 -12.30 -11.41 -11.32
CA ASN A 203 -11.18 -12.15 -10.73
C ASN A 203 -10.37 -12.96 -11.77
N ASN A 204 -11.00 -13.41 -12.88
CA ASN A 204 -10.31 -14.05 -14.00
C ASN A 204 -11.13 -13.97 -15.29
N VAL A 205 -11.17 -12.80 -15.92
CA VAL A 205 -11.92 -12.58 -17.16
C VAL A 205 -11.40 -13.43 -18.33
N LEU A 206 -10.09 -13.69 -18.39
CA LEU A 206 -9.48 -14.48 -19.47
C LEU A 206 -9.91 -15.96 -19.48
N LYS A 207 -10.49 -16.45 -18.38
CA LYS A 207 -11.07 -17.79 -18.31
C LYS A 207 -12.39 -17.91 -19.04
N SER A 208 -13.08 -16.80 -19.32
CA SER A 208 -14.40 -16.79 -19.94
C SER A 208 -14.38 -17.39 -21.35
N CYS A 209 -15.30 -18.30 -21.62
CA CYS A 209 -15.60 -18.77 -22.98
C CYS A 209 -16.33 -17.70 -23.83
N ASN A 210 -16.92 -16.69 -23.17
CA ASN A 210 -17.60 -15.55 -23.79
C ASN A 210 -16.68 -14.31 -23.86
N PHE A 211 -15.37 -14.48 -23.82
CA PHE A 211 -14.44 -13.34 -23.74
C PHE A 211 -14.58 -12.38 -24.94
N GLU A 212 -14.79 -12.89 -26.14
CA GLU A 212 -15.03 -12.09 -27.33
C GLU A 212 -16.34 -11.27 -27.21
N GLU A 213 -17.41 -11.88 -26.69
CA GLU A 213 -18.66 -11.20 -26.41
C GLU A 213 -18.50 -10.06 -25.41
N ILE A 214 -17.73 -10.27 -24.34
CA ILE A 214 -17.38 -9.22 -23.37
C ILE A 214 -16.68 -8.04 -24.07
N ILE A 215 -15.68 -8.32 -24.92
CA ILE A 215 -14.96 -7.27 -25.65
C ILE A 215 -15.88 -6.51 -26.60
N ASN A 216 -16.75 -7.20 -27.32
CA ASN A 216 -17.74 -6.57 -28.23
C ASN A 216 -18.71 -5.66 -27.45
N GLU A 217 -19.22 -6.10 -26.31
CA GLU A 217 -20.06 -5.29 -25.43
C GLU A 217 -19.35 -4.02 -24.94
N LEU A 218 -18.07 -4.13 -24.58
CA LEU A 218 -17.22 -2.99 -24.19
C LEU A 218 -17.05 -1.97 -25.33
N ILE A 219 -16.87 -2.43 -26.57
CA ILE A 219 -16.75 -1.57 -27.75
C ILE A 219 -18.08 -0.84 -28.00
N GLU A 220 -19.21 -1.55 -27.96
CA GLU A 220 -20.56 -0.96 -28.14
C GLU A 220 -20.89 0.09 -27.08
N LEU A 221 -20.38 -0.06 -25.86
CA LEU A 221 -20.52 0.89 -24.75
C LEU A 221 -19.58 2.11 -24.85
N GLY A 222 -18.83 2.23 -25.95
CA GLY A 222 -17.95 3.36 -26.19
C GLY A 222 -16.61 3.28 -25.47
N PHE A 223 -16.12 2.07 -25.13
CA PHE A 223 -14.81 1.82 -24.56
C PHE A 223 -13.83 1.19 -25.56
N GLY A 224 -14.08 1.34 -26.86
CA GLY A 224 -13.16 0.89 -27.92
C GLY A 224 -11.79 1.61 -27.85
N LYS A 225 -10.85 1.14 -28.67
CA LYS A 225 -9.50 1.73 -28.75
C LYS A 225 -9.60 3.24 -29.01
N ASN A 226 -8.80 4.03 -28.27
CA ASN A 226 -8.80 5.51 -28.34
C ASN A 226 -10.12 6.18 -27.91
N ALA A 227 -10.97 5.52 -27.14
CA ALA A 227 -12.22 6.07 -26.65
C ALA A 227 -12.05 7.43 -25.96
N ILE A 228 -13.00 8.32 -26.24
CA ILE A 228 -13.01 9.70 -25.71
C ILE A 228 -14.26 9.92 -24.86
N TYR A 229 -14.06 10.56 -23.74
CA TYR A 229 -15.10 11.05 -22.85
C TYR A 229 -15.16 12.58 -22.93
N ILE A 230 -16.34 13.13 -23.09
CA ILE A 230 -16.54 14.57 -23.04
C ILE A 230 -16.92 14.95 -21.61
N ASN A 231 -16.05 15.67 -20.92
CA ASN A 231 -16.30 16.10 -19.55
C ASN A 231 -17.55 17.01 -19.51
N PRO A 232 -18.63 16.66 -18.79
CA PRO A 232 -19.89 17.40 -18.82
C PRO A 232 -19.78 18.82 -18.28
N LYS A 233 -18.84 19.08 -17.36
CA LYS A 233 -18.61 20.42 -16.76
C LYS A 233 -17.73 21.30 -17.64
N THR A 234 -16.59 20.78 -18.11
CA THR A 234 -15.59 21.59 -18.84
C THR A 234 -15.75 21.52 -20.35
N LYS A 235 -16.59 20.61 -20.88
CA LYS A 235 -16.79 20.29 -22.30
C LYS A 235 -15.49 19.86 -23.02
N LYS A 236 -14.41 19.58 -22.29
CA LYS A 236 -13.13 19.18 -22.87
C LYS A 236 -13.09 17.66 -23.09
N PRO A 237 -12.52 17.20 -24.22
CA PRO A 237 -12.31 15.78 -24.46
C PRO A 237 -11.21 15.23 -23.53
N GLN A 238 -11.42 14.03 -23.03
CA GLN A 238 -10.48 13.28 -22.20
C GLN A 238 -10.43 11.84 -22.68
N LYS A 239 -9.28 11.20 -22.59
CA LYS A 239 -9.17 9.76 -22.86
C LYS A 239 -9.98 8.99 -21.81
N ARG A 240 -10.62 7.93 -22.25
CA ARG A 240 -11.45 7.02 -21.47
C ARG A 240 -10.80 5.66 -21.42
N TYR A 241 -10.87 4.96 -20.28
CA TYR A 241 -10.13 3.72 -20.09
C TYR A 241 -10.98 2.62 -19.45
N ILE A 242 -10.56 1.39 -19.73
CA ILE A 242 -10.97 0.18 -19.02
C ILE A 242 -9.80 -0.30 -18.16
N ASP A 243 -10.07 -0.70 -16.93
CA ASP A 243 -9.13 -1.35 -16.03
C ASP A 243 -9.71 -2.69 -15.56
N PHE A 244 -9.13 -3.81 -15.99
CA PHE A 244 -9.40 -5.13 -15.40
C PHE A 244 -8.64 -5.20 -14.07
N ASN A 245 -9.25 -4.68 -13.04
CA ASN A 245 -8.62 -4.22 -11.81
C ASN A 245 -7.96 -5.35 -11.00
N GLN A 246 -8.50 -6.57 -11.04
CA GLN A 246 -7.95 -7.72 -10.31
C GLN A 246 -6.81 -8.42 -11.05
N GLY A 247 -6.57 -8.05 -12.32
CA GLY A 247 -5.48 -8.56 -13.14
C GLY A 247 -5.92 -9.58 -14.18
N LEU A 248 -5.03 -9.81 -15.13
CA LEU A 248 -5.15 -10.76 -16.22
C LEU A 248 -4.23 -11.94 -15.94
N ASP A 249 -4.75 -13.14 -16.05
CA ASP A 249 -4.03 -14.39 -15.86
C ASP A 249 -3.03 -14.62 -17.00
N ALA A 250 -1.73 -14.60 -16.69
CA ALA A 250 -0.66 -14.76 -17.66
C ALA A 250 -0.71 -16.12 -18.38
N TYR A 251 -1.17 -17.17 -17.71
CA TYR A 251 -1.32 -18.51 -18.30
C TYR A 251 -2.41 -18.56 -19.37
N LEU A 252 -3.43 -17.74 -19.26
CA LEU A 252 -4.57 -17.71 -20.17
C LEU A 252 -4.48 -16.63 -21.25
N LEU A 253 -3.44 -15.78 -21.22
CA LEU A 253 -3.24 -14.72 -22.20
C LEU A 253 -2.63 -15.28 -23.49
N THR A 254 -3.48 -15.68 -24.41
CA THR A 254 -3.10 -16.12 -25.76
C THR A 254 -2.98 -14.95 -26.74
N ASP A 255 -2.37 -15.19 -27.89
CA ASP A 255 -2.26 -14.20 -28.98
C ASP A 255 -3.66 -13.71 -29.45
N ALA A 256 -4.62 -14.61 -29.59
CA ALA A 256 -6.00 -14.28 -29.95
C ALA A 256 -6.68 -13.37 -28.91
N LYS A 257 -6.51 -13.64 -27.60
CA LYS A 257 -7.06 -12.81 -26.53
C LYS A 257 -6.37 -11.46 -26.45
N ALA A 258 -5.06 -11.38 -26.70
CA ALA A 258 -4.35 -10.11 -26.77
C ALA A 258 -4.81 -9.26 -27.96
N ALA A 259 -5.09 -9.89 -29.11
CA ALA A 259 -5.70 -9.20 -30.26
C ALA A 259 -7.07 -8.60 -29.92
N LEU A 260 -7.92 -9.31 -29.19
CA LEU A 260 -9.21 -8.79 -28.70
C LEU A 260 -9.00 -7.65 -27.70
N LEU A 261 -8.13 -7.81 -26.70
CA LEU A 261 -7.82 -6.76 -25.71
C LEU A 261 -7.30 -5.47 -26.37
N SER A 262 -6.57 -5.59 -27.48
CA SER A 262 -6.03 -4.42 -28.20
C SER A 262 -7.09 -3.56 -28.89
N GLN A 263 -8.33 -4.04 -28.99
CA GLN A 263 -9.47 -3.34 -29.59
C GLN A 263 -10.17 -2.41 -28.60
N VAL A 264 -9.91 -2.55 -27.31
CA VAL A 264 -10.51 -1.73 -26.25
C VAL A 264 -9.50 -0.77 -25.62
N ALA A 265 -9.98 0.26 -24.95
CA ALA A 265 -9.17 1.30 -24.31
C ALA A 265 -8.57 0.82 -22.96
N ILE A 266 -7.92 -0.35 -22.95
CA ILE A 266 -7.34 -0.92 -21.75
C ILE A 266 -6.14 -0.10 -21.26
N LYS A 267 -6.16 0.31 -19.96
CA LYS A 267 -5.04 1.03 -19.34
C LYS A 267 -5.14 1.08 -17.82
N PRO A 268 -4.20 0.44 -17.10
CA PRO A 268 -3.17 -0.46 -17.63
C PRO A 268 -3.72 -1.87 -17.88
N ALA A 269 -3.04 -2.64 -18.73
CA ALA A 269 -3.21 -4.08 -18.72
C ALA A 269 -2.40 -4.65 -17.55
N ARG A 270 -3.09 -5.26 -16.59
CA ARG A 270 -2.48 -5.81 -15.36
C ARG A 270 -2.21 -7.28 -15.55
N ILE A 271 -0.93 -7.67 -15.62
CA ILE A 271 -0.54 -9.07 -15.76
C ILE A 271 -0.02 -9.56 -14.41
N ALA A 272 -0.60 -10.61 -13.85
CA ALA A 272 -0.18 -11.15 -12.56
C ALA A 272 1.23 -11.74 -12.63
N PHE A 273 2.05 -11.47 -11.59
CA PHE A 273 3.40 -12.04 -11.43
C PHE A 273 3.67 -12.27 -9.94
N ASP A 274 2.94 -13.23 -9.36
CA ASP A 274 2.94 -13.44 -7.93
C ASP A 274 4.13 -14.24 -7.43
N HIS A 275 4.68 -15.16 -8.25
CA HIS A 275 5.78 -16.05 -7.88
C HIS A 275 6.86 -16.07 -8.95
N ILE A 276 8.12 -16.32 -8.53
CA ILE A 276 9.27 -16.36 -9.46
C ILE A 276 9.19 -17.53 -10.44
N GLU A 277 8.54 -18.63 -10.05
CA GLU A 277 8.29 -19.80 -10.87
C GLU A 277 7.47 -19.49 -12.13
N ASP A 278 6.66 -18.42 -12.10
CA ASP A 278 5.83 -17.98 -13.22
C ASP A 278 6.60 -17.13 -14.25
N LYS A 279 7.92 -16.94 -14.08
CA LYS A 279 8.77 -16.05 -14.88
C LYS A 279 8.61 -16.24 -16.39
N GLU A 280 8.69 -17.47 -16.89
CA GLU A 280 8.62 -17.75 -18.33
C GLU A 280 7.25 -17.42 -18.92
N VAL A 281 6.18 -17.78 -18.20
CA VAL A 281 4.80 -17.50 -18.60
C VAL A 281 4.54 -15.99 -18.59
N TYR A 282 5.02 -15.29 -17.56
CA TYR A 282 4.93 -13.85 -17.46
C TYR A 282 5.66 -13.14 -18.62
N VAL A 283 6.90 -13.52 -18.91
CA VAL A 283 7.68 -12.95 -20.04
C VAL A 283 6.96 -13.12 -21.36
N LYS A 284 6.40 -14.33 -21.60
CA LYS A 284 5.61 -14.62 -22.80
C LYS A 284 4.39 -13.69 -22.88
N ALA A 285 3.67 -13.50 -21.77
CA ALA A 285 2.48 -12.63 -21.71
C ALA A 285 2.83 -11.18 -22.01
N ILE A 286 3.92 -10.63 -21.43
CA ILE A 286 4.37 -9.26 -21.68
C ILE A 286 4.75 -9.06 -23.17
N ARG A 287 5.51 -9.99 -23.75
CA ARG A 287 5.89 -9.93 -25.17
C ARG A 287 4.66 -10.04 -26.08
N THR A 288 3.68 -10.85 -25.71
CA THR A 288 2.41 -10.96 -26.44
C THR A 288 1.66 -9.62 -26.40
N CYS A 289 1.53 -8.98 -25.24
CA CYS A 289 0.94 -7.65 -25.13
C CYS A 289 1.65 -6.63 -26.03
N ALA A 290 2.98 -6.62 -26.00
CA ALA A 290 3.79 -5.68 -26.80
C ALA A 290 3.57 -5.85 -28.31
N ARG A 291 3.49 -7.11 -28.82
CA ARG A 291 3.17 -7.38 -30.23
C ARG A 291 1.81 -6.85 -30.68
N HIS A 292 0.86 -6.82 -29.76
CA HIS A 292 -0.49 -6.28 -30.01
C HIS A 292 -0.64 -4.80 -29.64
N ASN A 293 0.46 -4.07 -29.42
CA ASN A 293 0.45 -2.64 -29.06
C ASN A 293 -0.32 -2.30 -27.80
N ILE A 294 -0.33 -3.22 -26.81
CA ILE A 294 -0.79 -2.96 -25.46
C ILE A 294 0.43 -2.47 -24.66
N ASN A 295 0.67 -1.16 -24.70
CA ASN A 295 1.96 -0.57 -24.28
C ASN A 295 2.00 -0.06 -22.84
N THR A 296 0.85 0.07 -22.17
CA THR A 296 0.80 0.45 -20.76
C THR A 296 0.44 -0.77 -19.92
N LEU A 297 1.43 -1.34 -19.26
CA LEU A 297 1.30 -2.57 -18.48
C LEU A 297 1.54 -2.30 -17.00
N SER A 298 0.96 -3.12 -16.17
CA SER A 298 1.31 -3.17 -14.75
C SER A 298 1.27 -4.61 -14.23
N ASN A 299 1.88 -4.83 -13.07
CA ASN A 299 1.74 -6.09 -12.36
C ASN A 299 1.63 -5.88 -10.86
N TYR A 300 0.96 -6.81 -10.21
CA TYR A 300 1.08 -7.02 -8.78
C TYR A 300 2.21 -8.01 -8.54
N VAL A 301 3.12 -7.67 -7.63
CA VAL A 301 4.25 -8.52 -7.24
C VAL A 301 4.09 -8.86 -5.78
N LEU A 302 3.60 -10.07 -5.50
CA LEU A 302 3.41 -10.54 -4.13
C LEU A 302 4.78 -10.77 -3.47
N TYR A 303 4.97 -10.32 -2.24
CA TYR A 303 6.19 -10.60 -1.47
C TYR A 303 5.88 -10.92 -0.02
N ASN A 304 6.81 -11.53 0.69
CA ASN A 304 6.63 -12.03 2.06
C ASN A 304 5.63 -13.21 2.13
N ALA A 305 5.47 -13.97 1.04
CA ALA A 305 4.55 -15.10 0.98
C ALA A 305 5.19 -16.40 1.51
N ASP A 306 4.38 -17.25 2.14
CA ASP A 306 4.79 -18.59 2.51
C ASP A 306 4.69 -19.57 1.33
N ALA A 307 5.36 -20.71 1.45
CA ALA A 307 5.16 -21.82 0.52
C ALA A 307 3.70 -22.29 0.56
N PHE A 308 3.21 -22.68 -0.59
CA PHE A 308 1.90 -23.28 -0.75
C PHE A 308 1.96 -24.54 -1.61
N SER A 309 1.27 -25.58 -1.19
CA SER A 309 1.06 -26.78 -1.99
C SER A 309 -0.45 -27.07 -2.02
N GLY A 310 -1.05 -26.92 -3.17
CA GLY A 310 -2.48 -27.14 -3.38
C GLY A 310 -2.78 -27.79 -4.72
N LYS A 311 -3.98 -28.31 -4.89
CA LYS A 311 -4.40 -28.98 -6.12
C LYS A 311 -4.26 -28.02 -7.32
N GLY A 312 -3.37 -28.34 -8.24
CA GLY A 312 -3.14 -27.61 -9.48
C GLY A 312 -2.26 -26.35 -9.34
N HIS A 313 -1.76 -26.04 -8.14
CA HIS A 313 -0.88 -24.89 -7.93
C HIS A 313 0.02 -25.10 -6.70
N SER A 314 1.32 -24.95 -6.88
CA SER A 314 2.31 -25.04 -5.79
C SER A 314 3.45 -24.07 -6.06
N TYR A 315 3.94 -23.42 -5.02
CA TYR A 315 5.08 -22.49 -5.09
C TYR A 315 5.89 -22.49 -3.79
N ALA A 316 7.15 -22.15 -3.90
CA ALA A 316 8.04 -22.00 -2.75
C ALA A 316 7.71 -20.75 -1.91
N ALA A 317 8.27 -20.68 -0.70
CA ALA A 317 8.20 -19.45 0.09
C ALA A 317 9.03 -18.36 -0.59
N ASP A 318 8.41 -17.20 -0.78
CA ASP A 318 9.02 -16.03 -1.39
C ASP A 318 10.22 -15.50 -0.58
N THR A 319 11.27 -15.11 -1.27
CA THR A 319 12.48 -14.52 -0.68
C THR A 319 12.66 -13.05 -1.11
N PRO A 320 13.46 -12.25 -0.38
CA PRO A 320 13.83 -10.92 -0.85
C PRO A 320 14.47 -10.91 -2.24
N GLN A 321 15.28 -11.93 -2.56
CA GLN A 321 15.92 -12.09 -3.86
C GLN A 321 14.88 -12.28 -4.97
N ASP A 322 13.85 -13.11 -4.75
CA ASP A 322 12.76 -13.32 -5.71
C ASP A 322 12.02 -12.02 -6.03
N LEU A 323 11.81 -11.17 -5.01
CA LEU A 323 11.23 -9.85 -5.23
C LEU A 323 12.11 -8.98 -6.13
N TYR A 324 13.42 -8.93 -5.85
CA TYR A 324 14.37 -8.17 -6.66
C TYR A 324 14.37 -8.65 -8.12
N GLU A 325 14.48 -9.96 -8.34
CA GLU A 325 14.53 -10.54 -9.68
C GLU A 325 13.26 -10.25 -10.49
N ARG A 326 12.08 -10.35 -9.88
CA ARG A 326 10.81 -10.03 -10.55
C ARG A 326 10.72 -8.55 -10.92
N LEU A 327 11.19 -7.65 -10.07
CA LEU A 327 11.21 -6.21 -10.37
C LEU A 327 12.25 -5.87 -11.45
N GLN A 328 13.45 -6.45 -11.36
CA GLN A 328 14.53 -6.26 -12.35
C GLN A 328 14.13 -6.78 -13.73
N LEU A 329 13.43 -7.92 -13.79
CA LEU A 329 12.93 -8.49 -15.02
C LEU A 329 12.07 -7.51 -15.81
N ASN A 330 11.20 -6.73 -15.14
CA ASN A 330 10.38 -5.73 -15.81
C ASN A 330 11.21 -4.60 -16.42
N VAL A 331 12.30 -4.20 -15.75
CA VAL A 331 13.24 -3.20 -16.30
C VAL A 331 13.92 -3.74 -17.54
N ALA A 332 14.44 -4.97 -17.46
CA ALA A 332 15.13 -5.62 -18.58
C ALA A 332 14.21 -5.84 -19.78
N LEU A 333 13.00 -6.35 -19.56
CA LEU A 333 11.99 -6.54 -20.63
C LEU A 333 11.59 -5.23 -21.29
N ALA A 334 11.35 -4.17 -20.52
CA ALA A 334 11.00 -2.88 -21.08
C ALA A 334 12.15 -2.30 -21.93
N GLN A 335 13.39 -2.43 -21.49
CA GLN A 335 14.58 -2.00 -22.24
C GLN A 335 14.73 -2.81 -23.54
N GLU A 336 14.65 -4.14 -23.45
CA GLU A 336 14.77 -5.05 -24.61
C GLU A 336 13.71 -4.70 -25.68
N ILE A 337 12.44 -4.68 -25.29
CA ILE A 337 11.33 -4.41 -26.21
C ILE A 337 11.42 -3.00 -26.81
N ASN A 338 11.75 -2.00 -26.00
CA ASN A 338 11.83 -0.62 -26.43
C ASN A 338 13.04 -0.34 -27.34
N SER A 339 14.12 -1.11 -27.22
CA SER A 339 15.28 -1.01 -28.14
C SER A 339 14.97 -1.49 -29.56
N GLN A 340 13.96 -2.33 -29.73
CA GLN A 340 13.51 -2.86 -31.00
C GLN A 340 12.45 -1.99 -31.68
N LYS A 341 11.86 -1.02 -30.94
CA LYS A 341 10.84 -0.10 -31.47
C LYS A 341 11.46 1.15 -32.09
N ALA A 342 10.94 1.57 -33.23
CA ALA A 342 11.31 2.87 -33.82
C ALA A 342 10.95 4.03 -32.87
N ASP A 343 11.61 5.20 -33.05
CA ASP A 343 11.37 6.37 -32.20
C ASP A 343 9.95 6.96 -32.35
N THR A 344 9.31 6.69 -33.48
CA THR A 344 7.91 7.09 -33.74
C THR A 344 6.88 6.16 -33.10
N GLU A 345 7.29 4.98 -32.62
CA GLU A 345 6.41 4.00 -31.99
C GLU A 345 6.25 4.27 -30.50
N GLU A 346 5.03 4.04 -30.00
CA GLU A 346 4.77 4.15 -28.56
C GLU A 346 5.60 3.10 -27.79
N LYS A 347 6.46 3.56 -26.90
CA LYS A 347 7.30 2.70 -26.06
C LYS A 347 6.46 1.99 -25.01
N ILE A 348 6.81 0.75 -24.69
CA ILE A 348 6.18 -0.01 -23.60
C ILE A 348 6.62 0.55 -22.24
N SER A 349 5.67 0.62 -21.32
CA SER A 349 5.93 0.93 -19.91
C SER A 349 5.29 -0.12 -19.00
N ILE A 350 6.03 -0.57 -17.99
CA ILE A 350 5.55 -1.56 -17.01
C ILE A 350 5.68 -0.94 -15.62
N PHE A 351 4.58 -0.97 -14.84
CA PHE A 351 4.58 -0.52 -13.45
C PHE A 351 4.35 -1.70 -12.53
N SER A 352 5.28 -1.93 -11.62
CA SER A 352 5.12 -2.96 -10.59
C SER A 352 4.53 -2.37 -9.32
N PHE A 353 3.62 -3.11 -8.70
CA PHE A 353 3.05 -2.81 -7.40
C PHE A 353 3.45 -3.92 -6.42
N PRO A 354 4.55 -3.77 -5.68
CA PRO A 354 4.90 -4.72 -4.63
C PRO A 354 3.80 -4.78 -3.58
N MET A 355 3.22 -5.96 -3.40
CA MET A 355 2.12 -6.21 -2.45
C MET A 355 2.59 -7.16 -1.37
N ARG A 356 2.64 -6.67 -0.13
CA ARG A 356 3.00 -7.49 1.01
C ARG A 356 1.90 -8.49 1.32
N TYR A 357 2.26 -9.78 1.32
CA TYR A 357 1.36 -10.83 1.77
C TYR A 357 1.01 -10.65 3.24
N ILE A 358 -0.25 -10.81 3.54
CA ILE A 358 -0.84 -10.88 4.88
C ILE A 358 -1.80 -12.06 4.85
N PRO A 359 -1.72 -13.02 5.79
CA PRO A 359 -2.66 -14.13 5.86
C PRO A 359 -4.11 -13.64 5.93
N LEU A 360 -5.01 -14.41 5.31
CA LEU A 360 -6.42 -14.04 5.19
C LEU A 360 -7.17 -13.96 6.52
N ASP A 361 -6.63 -14.56 7.56
CA ASP A 361 -7.13 -14.58 8.95
C ASP A 361 -6.37 -13.61 9.88
N SER A 362 -5.45 -12.81 9.35
CA SER A 362 -4.67 -11.88 10.16
C SER A 362 -5.44 -10.61 10.49
N LYS A 363 -5.50 -10.26 11.77
CA LYS A 363 -6.15 -9.05 12.29
C LYS A 363 -5.29 -7.80 12.22
N GLU A 364 -4.02 -7.93 11.81
CA GLU A 364 -3.04 -6.83 11.74
C GLU A 364 -2.03 -7.04 10.60
N ARG A 365 -1.25 -5.99 10.31
CA ARG A 365 -0.25 -6.02 9.23
C ARG A 365 1.13 -6.55 9.68
N GLY A 366 1.24 -7.12 10.87
CA GLY A 366 2.51 -7.52 11.48
C GLY A 366 3.12 -8.82 10.95
N TYR A 367 2.42 -9.58 10.10
CA TYR A 367 2.86 -10.88 9.63
C TYR A 367 4.23 -10.85 8.93
N ILE A 368 5.09 -11.80 9.28
CA ILE A 368 6.43 -12.01 8.70
C ILE A 368 6.56 -13.48 8.34
N SER A 369 6.79 -13.80 7.07
CA SER A 369 7.00 -15.17 6.62
C SER A 369 8.40 -15.69 6.98
N LYS A 370 8.61 -17.00 6.87
CA LYS A 370 9.85 -17.68 7.31
C LYS A 370 11.13 -17.20 6.61
N LYS A 371 11.03 -16.66 5.39
CA LYS A 371 12.17 -16.20 4.59
C LYS A 371 12.40 -14.69 4.68
N TRP A 372 11.56 -13.98 5.44
CA TRP A 372 11.61 -12.53 5.63
C TRP A 372 11.88 -12.18 7.09
N ASN A 373 12.20 -10.93 7.35
CA ASN A 373 12.35 -10.39 8.69
C ASN A 373 11.79 -8.96 8.77
N ALA A 374 11.67 -8.44 9.99
CA ALA A 374 11.08 -7.12 10.24
C ALA A 374 11.88 -5.99 9.57
N LYS A 375 13.22 -6.12 9.56
CA LYS A 375 14.13 -5.13 8.96
C LYS A 375 13.94 -5.03 7.45
N TYR A 376 13.90 -6.16 6.75
CA TYR A 376 13.72 -6.21 5.29
C TYR A 376 12.37 -5.67 4.87
N LEU A 377 11.30 -6.08 5.55
CA LEU A 377 9.96 -5.56 5.27
C LEU A 377 9.89 -4.03 5.46
N ARG A 378 10.58 -3.52 6.48
CA ARG A 378 10.64 -2.08 6.72
C ARG A 378 11.49 -1.35 5.67
N ALA A 379 12.62 -1.93 5.27
CA ALA A 379 13.49 -1.37 4.22
C ALA A 379 12.73 -1.25 2.88
N ILE A 380 11.98 -2.28 2.46
CA ILE A 380 11.12 -2.22 1.27
C ILE A 380 10.10 -1.07 1.38
N GLN A 381 9.46 -0.90 2.53
CA GLN A 381 8.54 0.23 2.71
C GLN A 381 9.24 1.57 2.51
N VAL A 382 10.43 1.75 3.07
CA VAL A 382 11.22 2.99 2.93
C VAL A 382 11.61 3.24 1.47
N ILE A 383 12.08 2.21 0.75
CA ILE A 383 12.41 2.31 -0.69
C ILE A 383 11.19 2.73 -1.51
N LEU A 384 10.00 2.29 -1.14
CA LEU A 384 8.76 2.54 -1.89
C LEU A 384 8.06 3.88 -1.54
N ILE A 385 8.44 4.55 -0.45
CA ILE A 385 7.82 5.83 -0.03
C ILE A 385 7.88 6.89 -1.15
N PRO A 386 9.04 7.18 -1.79
CA PRO A 386 9.13 8.24 -2.79
C PRO A 386 8.25 8.03 -4.02
N THR A 387 7.91 6.79 -4.34
CA THR A 387 7.11 6.40 -5.50
C THR A 387 5.67 6.03 -5.16
N GLN A 388 5.26 6.21 -3.91
CA GLN A 388 3.92 5.83 -3.44
C GLN A 388 3.58 4.35 -3.72
N GLY A 389 4.56 3.47 -3.59
CA GLY A 389 4.40 2.03 -3.80
C GLY A 389 4.49 1.57 -5.25
N LYS A 390 4.90 2.41 -6.20
CA LYS A 390 5.06 2.04 -7.61
C LYS A 390 6.52 1.91 -7.98
N VAL A 391 6.86 0.86 -8.73
CA VAL A 391 8.20 0.67 -9.31
C VAL A 391 8.08 0.70 -10.82
N GLY A 392 8.64 1.72 -11.46
CA GLY A 392 8.67 1.87 -12.92
C GLY A 392 9.90 1.21 -13.54
N THR A 393 9.96 1.20 -14.86
CA THR A 393 11.01 0.56 -15.66
C THR A 393 12.18 1.49 -16.04
N SER A 394 12.31 2.66 -15.39
CA SER A 394 13.52 3.47 -15.50
C SER A 394 14.69 2.75 -14.84
N ALA A 395 15.67 2.29 -15.64
CA ALA A 395 16.82 1.55 -15.13
C ALA A 395 17.64 2.39 -14.13
N SER A 396 17.88 3.68 -14.42
CA SER A 396 18.59 4.57 -13.49
C SER A 396 17.89 4.63 -12.14
N PHE A 397 16.58 4.85 -12.14
CA PHE A 397 15.82 4.87 -10.89
C PHE A 397 15.86 3.52 -10.17
N PHE A 398 15.63 2.41 -10.90
CA PHE A 398 15.59 1.08 -10.30
C PHE A 398 16.92 0.73 -9.64
N TYR A 399 18.03 0.86 -10.36
CA TYR A 399 19.34 0.52 -9.82
C TYR A 399 19.81 1.45 -8.69
N THR A 400 19.39 2.70 -8.71
CA THR A 400 19.62 3.60 -7.57
C THR A 400 18.81 3.17 -6.33
N ALA A 401 17.55 2.78 -6.51
CA ALA A 401 16.65 2.44 -5.40
C ALA A 401 16.90 1.03 -4.85
N PHE A 402 17.08 0.04 -5.72
CA PHE A 402 17.16 -1.38 -5.37
C PHE A 402 18.55 -2.00 -5.48
N GLY A 403 19.55 -1.28 -6.00
CA GLY A 403 20.89 -1.82 -6.24
C GLY A 403 21.05 -2.43 -7.64
N LYS A 404 22.31 -2.61 -8.07
CA LYS A 404 22.68 -3.08 -9.41
C LYS A 404 22.56 -4.60 -9.55
N ASN A 405 22.64 -5.32 -8.45
CA ASN A 405 22.54 -6.78 -8.36
C ASN A 405 21.94 -7.18 -7.00
N VAL A 406 21.72 -8.48 -6.83
CA VAL A 406 21.14 -9.05 -5.62
C VAL A 406 21.97 -8.76 -4.37
N ASP A 407 23.29 -8.80 -4.45
CA ASP A 407 24.16 -8.57 -3.29
C ASP A 407 24.05 -7.13 -2.79
N GLU A 408 24.09 -6.16 -3.71
CA GLU A 408 23.88 -4.75 -3.37
C GLU A 408 22.48 -4.52 -2.83
N TYR A 409 21.47 -5.18 -3.39
CA TYR A 409 20.10 -5.10 -2.88
C TYR A 409 19.99 -5.64 -1.45
N MET A 410 20.57 -6.79 -1.16
CA MET A 410 20.55 -7.36 0.19
C MET A 410 21.26 -6.44 1.19
N MET A 411 22.41 -5.85 0.81
CA MET A 411 23.09 -4.83 1.61
C MET A 411 22.16 -3.61 1.84
N ILE A 412 21.42 -3.14 0.84
CA ILE A 412 20.47 -2.04 1.00
C ILE A 412 19.36 -2.38 2.00
N LEU A 413 18.87 -3.61 1.99
CA LEU A 413 17.85 -4.05 2.96
C LEU A 413 18.38 -4.02 4.40
N ASP A 414 19.68 -4.24 4.58
CA ASP A 414 20.34 -4.13 5.88
C ASP A 414 20.58 -2.66 6.31
N MET A 415 20.61 -1.67 5.39
CA MET A 415 20.89 -0.26 5.73
C MET A 415 19.89 0.35 6.71
N PRO A 416 20.31 1.28 7.59
CA PRO A 416 19.41 2.13 8.36
C PRO A 416 18.42 2.88 7.47
N GLU A 417 17.18 3.10 7.94
CA GLU A 417 16.11 3.73 7.15
C GLU A 417 16.52 5.09 6.54
N TYR A 418 17.19 5.93 7.33
CA TYR A 418 17.60 7.24 6.84
C TYR A 418 18.72 7.15 5.80
N ILE A 419 19.65 6.19 5.90
CA ILE A 419 20.70 5.94 4.90
C ILE A 419 20.09 5.48 3.57
N ILE A 420 19.09 4.58 3.61
CA ILE A 420 18.32 4.20 2.41
C ILE A 420 17.80 5.45 1.70
N SER A 421 17.25 6.40 2.46
CA SER A 421 16.68 7.64 1.92
C SER A 421 17.74 8.62 1.39
N LEU A 422 18.98 8.58 1.90
CA LEU A 422 20.08 9.46 1.49
C LEU A 422 20.78 9.00 0.19
N ARG A 423 20.51 7.78 -0.30
CA ARG A 423 21.19 7.20 -1.47
C ARG A 423 20.78 7.80 -2.82
N GLY A 424 19.78 8.67 -2.84
CA GLY A 424 19.32 9.31 -4.07
C GLY A 424 20.40 10.10 -4.81
N GLU A 425 20.22 10.26 -6.13
CA GLU A 425 21.11 11.10 -6.93
C GLU A 425 20.78 12.59 -6.75
N TYR A 426 21.82 13.44 -6.79
CA TYR A 426 21.61 14.88 -6.82
C TYR A 426 21.02 15.32 -8.15
N LYS A 427 19.96 16.13 -8.08
CA LYS A 427 19.38 16.83 -9.23
C LYS A 427 19.23 18.30 -8.90
N LYS A 428 19.83 19.17 -9.77
CA LYS A 428 19.62 20.61 -9.70
C LYS A 428 18.15 20.94 -9.98
N ILE A 429 17.58 21.83 -9.18
CA ILE A 429 16.20 22.28 -9.37
C ILE A 429 16.21 23.63 -10.07
N ALA A 430 15.67 23.71 -11.28
CA ALA A 430 15.72 24.91 -12.12
C ALA A 430 14.98 26.13 -11.53
N SER A 431 14.00 25.90 -10.66
CA SER A 431 13.24 26.97 -10.00
C SER A 431 13.93 27.56 -8.76
N LEU A 432 15.06 27.00 -8.31
CA LEU A 432 15.82 27.51 -7.17
C LEU A 432 16.96 28.41 -7.60
N SER A 433 17.39 29.35 -6.73
CA SER A 433 18.60 30.15 -6.91
C SER A 433 19.86 29.27 -6.96
N GLU A 434 20.94 29.81 -7.55
CA GLU A 434 22.25 29.13 -7.59
C GLU A 434 22.77 28.81 -6.18
N GLU A 435 22.64 29.76 -5.25
CA GLU A 435 23.02 29.56 -3.84
C GLU A 435 22.23 28.43 -3.17
N ALA A 436 20.91 28.40 -3.35
CA ALA A 436 20.06 27.34 -2.81
C ALA A 436 20.43 25.96 -3.39
N ASN A 437 20.76 25.89 -4.70
CA ASN A 437 21.24 24.67 -5.33
C ASN A 437 22.63 24.27 -4.82
N ALA A 438 23.56 25.21 -4.58
CA ALA A 438 24.88 24.96 -4.02
C ALA A 438 24.78 24.39 -2.60
N ASN A 439 23.91 24.95 -1.76
CA ASN A 439 23.65 24.43 -0.40
C ASN A 439 23.08 23.01 -0.42
N ARG A 440 22.14 22.73 -1.33
CA ARG A 440 21.60 21.37 -1.53
C ARG A 440 22.69 20.39 -2.02
N PHE A 441 23.58 20.83 -2.88
CA PHE A 441 24.70 20.00 -3.34
C PHE A 441 25.69 19.71 -2.23
N ALA A 442 26.04 20.68 -1.41
CA ALA A 442 26.91 20.48 -0.24
C ALA A 442 26.27 19.47 0.76
N GLN A 443 24.97 19.59 1.02
CA GLN A 443 24.25 18.63 1.84
C GLN A 443 24.25 17.23 1.22
N TYR A 444 24.06 17.13 -0.09
CA TYR A 444 24.16 15.85 -0.81
C TYR A 444 25.55 15.23 -0.65
N GLN A 445 26.62 16.01 -0.85
CA GLN A 445 28.00 15.52 -0.68
C GLN A 445 28.25 15.02 0.76
N TYR A 446 27.76 15.75 1.76
CA TYR A 446 27.82 15.32 3.15
C TYR A 446 27.06 14.00 3.38
N ASN A 447 25.86 13.88 2.85
CA ASN A 447 25.06 12.66 2.96
C ASN A 447 25.78 11.47 2.30
N GLN A 448 26.43 11.69 1.13
CA GLN A 448 27.20 10.61 0.48
C GLN A 448 28.39 10.14 1.29
N LYS A 449 29.04 11.01 2.08
CA LYS A 449 30.10 10.58 3.02
C LYS A 449 29.54 9.61 4.07
N ILE A 450 28.37 9.91 4.65
CA ILE A 450 27.72 9.04 5.65
C ILE A 450 27.36 7.69 5.02
N VAL A 451 26.78 7.69 3.82
CA VAL A 451 26.44 6.47 3.09
C VAL A 451 27.68 5.62 2.81
N SER A 452 28.77 6.25 2.33
CA SER A 452 30.01 5.56 1.99
C SER A 452 30.70 4.98 3.23
N GLU A 453 30.66 5.68 4.36
CA GLU A 453 31.23 5.19 5.62
C GLU A 453 30.47 3.96 6.12
N TRP A 454 29.14 3.99 6.11
CA TRP A 454 28.35 2.82 6.50
C TRP A 454 28.66 1.63 5.60
N ILE A 455 28.72 1.83 4.27
CA ILE A 455 29.07 0.78 3.31
C ILE A 455 30.46 0.24 3.60
N SER A 456 31.45 1.09 3.84
CA SER A 456 32.82 0.66 4.16
C SER A 456 32.88 -0.20 5.43
N LEU A 457 32.19 0.20 6.49
CA LEU A 457 32.12 -0.59 7.73
C LEU A 457 31.44 -1.94 7.48
N TYR A 458 30.34 -1.97 6.71
CA TYR A 458 29.61 -3.18 6.39
C TYR A 458 30.44 -4.16 5.56
N MET A 459 31.11 -3.67 4.52
CA MET A 459 31.96 -4.49 3.61
C MET A 459 33.22 -5.02 4.29
N ASN A 460 33.66 -4.43 5.39
CA ASN A 460 34.81 -4.91 6.17
C ASN A 460 34.45 -6.00 7.19
N LEU A 461 33.17 -6.35 7.33
CA LEU A 461 32.78 -7.48 8.18
C LEU A 461 33.19 -8.80 7.55
N SER A 462 33.79 -9.69 8.34
CA SER A 462 33.91 -11.10 7.97
C SER A 462 32.53 -11.76 7.87
N ALA A 463 32.44 -12.91 7.23
CA ALA A 463 31.16 -13.65 7.10
C ALA A 463 30.52 -13.96 8.46
N THR A 464 31.33 -14.26 9.49
CA THR A 464 30.85 -14.52 10.86
C THR A 464 30.29 -13.26 11.50
N GLU A 465 31.03 -12.14 11.39
CA GLU A 465 30.60 -10.84 11.93
C GLU A 465 29.36 -10.32 11.20
N LEU A 466 29.25 -10.52 9.90
CA LEU A 466 28.07 -10.15 9.13
C LEU A 466 26.84 -10.93 9.61
N ASN A 467 26.96 -12.25 9.83
CA ASN A 467 25.86 -13.06 10.36
C ASN A 467 25.44 -12.59 11.77
N GLU A 468 26.41 -12.27 12.64
CA GLU A 468 26.14 -11.70 13.96
C GLU A 468 25.38 -10.38 13.84
N PHE A 469 25.89 -9.44 13.06
CA PHE A 469 25.28 -8.13 12.82
C PHE A 469 23.84 -8.27 12.28
N GLN A 470 23.63 -9.09 11.26
CA GLN A 470 22.31 -9.35 10.67
C GLN A 470 21.34 -9.93 11.71
N SER A 471 21.79 -10.87 12.54
CA SER A 471 20.94 -11.46 13.60
C SER A 471 20.40 -10.41 14.58
N ILE A 472 21.19 -9.36 14.83
CA ILE A 472 20.82 -8.24 15.70
C ILE A 472 19.81 -7.34 14.99
N ILE A 473 20.10 -6.88 13.76
CA ILE A 473 19.28 -5.89 13.07
C ILE A 473 17.97 -6.44 12.51
N HIS A 474 17.87 -7.73 12.22
CA HIS A 474 16.68 -8.35 11.61
C HIS A 474 15.42 -8.23 12.45
N LYS A 475 15.55 -8.04 13.77
CA LYS A 475 14.42 -7.76 14.68
C LYS A 475 13.84 -6.36 14.50
N ASN A 476 14.58 -5.46 13.86
CA ASN A 476 14.23 -4.03 13.64
C ASN A 476 13.82 -3.29 14.93
N LYS A 477 14.48 -3.61 16.05
CA LYS A 477 14.29 -2.97 17.35
C LYS A 477 15.67 -2.52 17.85
N PHE A 478 15.86 -1.21 17.99
CA PHE A 478 17.15 -0.61 18.29
C PHE A 478 17.09 0.11 19.63
N THR A 479 17.71 -0.47 20.65
CA THR A 479 17.81 0.04 22.02
C THR A 479 19.26 0.14 22.46
N LYS A 480 19.55 0.96 23.47
CA LYS A 480 20.89 1.10 24.05
C LYS A 480 21.52 -0.24 24.46
N ASP A 481 20.69 -1.21 24.86
CA ASP A 481 21.18 -2.51 25.33
C ASP A 481 21.88 -3.30 24.23
N LEU A 482 21.54 -3.09 22.95
CA LEU A 482 22.25 -3.71 21.83
C LEU A 482 23.72 -3.28 21.78
N ILE A 483 24.01 -2.01 22.10
CA ILE A 483 25.37 -1.48 22.14
C ILE A 483 26.17 -2.17 23.27
N PHE A 484 25.59 -2.24 24.49
CA PHE A 484 26.26 -2.84 25.64
C PHE A 484 26.48 -4.36 25.53
N ASN A 485 25.54 -5.05 24.85
CA ASN A 485 25.60 -6.50 24.66
C ASN A 485 26.52 -6.92 23.49
N THR A 486 27.06 -5.96 22.74
CA THR A 486 27.93 -6.21 21.58
C THR A 486 29.37 -5.85 21.97
N THR A 487 30.30 -6.76 21.71
CA THR A 487 31.74 -6.56 22.04
C THR A 487 32.60 -6.20 20.83
N ASN A 488 32.13 -6.51 19.61
CA ASN A 488 32.83 -6.21 18.36
C ASN A 488 32.74 -4.70 18.03
N PRO A 489 33.89 -3.98 17.97
CA PRO A 489 33.90 -2.53 17.74
C PRO A 489 33.28 -2.10 16.42
N THR A 490 33.45 -2.89 15.34
CA THR A 490 32.89 -2.59 14.01
C THR A 490 31.38 -2.74 14.03
N ILE A 491 30.86 -3.78 14.68
CA ILE A 491 29.41 -3.99 14.83
C ILE A 491 28.82 -2.87 15.70
N ILE A 492 29.49 -2.46 16.78
CA ILE A 492 29.05 -1.33 17.62
C ILE A 492 28.92 -0.06 16.76
N LYS A 493 29.97 0.28 15.97
CA LYS A 493 29.93 1.43 15.05
C LYS A 493 28.77 1.37 14.08
N LEU A 494 28.52 0.22 13.46
CA LEU A 494 27.37 0.02 12.56
C LEU A 494 26.05 0.20 13.29
N LEU A 495 25.88 -0.36 14.49
CA LEU A 495 24.63 -0.27 15.24
C LEU A 495 24.28 1.17 15.63
N LEU A 496 25.28 2.05 15.83
CA LEU A 496 25.03 3.46 16.15
C LEU A 496 24.25 4.19 15.05
N PHE A 497 24.41 3.80 13.77
CA PHE A 497 23.61 4.36 12.67
C PHE A 497 22.12 4.03 12.75
N TYR A 498 21.72 3.00 13.49
CA TYR A 498 20.31 2.62 13.69
C TYR A 498 19.69 3.23 14.94
N MET A 499 20.51 3.76 15.87
CA MET A 499 19.99 4.22 17.16
C MET A 499 19.07 5.44 17.01
N PRO A 500 17.87 5.38 17.58
CA PRO A 500 17.07 6.58 17.78
C PRO A 500 17.81 7.58 18.68
N VAL A 501 17.57 8.88 18.50
CA VAL A 501 18.19 9.91 19.32
C VAL A 501 17.91 9.70 20.82
N SER A 502 16.69 9.27 21.16
CA SER A 502 16.33 8.95 22.55
C SER A 502 17.17 7.83 23.14
N GLU A 503 17.59 6.86 22.35
CA GLU A 503 18.44 5.76 22.82
C GLU A 503 19.91 6.19 22.91
N LEU A 504 20.39 7.04 21.99
CA LEU A 504 21.71 7.67 22.10
C LEU A 504 21.86 8.49 23.41
N LEU A 505 20.82 9.24 23.77
CA LEU A 505 20.80 10.00 25.02
C LEU A 505 20.88 9.08 26.24
N LYS A 506 20.18 7.96 26.26
CA LYS A 506 20.28 6.96 27.33
C LYS A 506 21.67 6.30 27.44
N LEU A 507 22.43 6.21 26.33
CA LEU A 507 23.81 5.75 26.35
C LEU A 507 24.69 6.71 27.17
N PHE A 508 24.54 8.02 26.97
CA PHE A 508 25.30 9.00 27.73
C PHE A 508 24.97 9.01 29.23
N ASP A 509 23.69 8.87 29.58
CA ASP A 509 23.27 8.70 30.98
C ASP A 509 23.90 7.47 31.63
N TYR A 510 23.97 6.36 30.86
CA TYR A 510 24.61 5.15 31.37
C TYR A 510 26.11 5.33 31.61
N PHE A 511 26.83 6.01 30.70
CA PHE A 511 28.27 6.27 30.82
C PHE A 511 28.63 7.16 32.02
N ASP A 512 27.74 8.03 32.46
CA ASP A 512 27.99 8.84 33.67
C ASP A 512 27.97 8.00 34.95
N ASN A 513 27.34 6.81 34.92
CA ASN A 513 27.14 5.95 36.08
C ASN A 513 27.93 4.63 36.04
N HIS A 514 28.58 4.30 34.91
CA HIS A 514 29.25 3.01 34.71
C HIS A 514 30.56 3.14 33.94
N GLU A 515 31.60 2.38 34.36
CA GLU A 515 32.86 2.30 33.63
C GLU A 515 32.73 1.37 32.41
N CYS A 516 32.50 1.94 31.23
CA CYS A 516 32.42 1.24 29.95
C CYS A 516 33.30 1.92 28.90
N ARG A 517 34.64 1.93 29.14
CA ARG A 517 35.62 2.73 28.38
C ARG A 517 35.51 2.52 26.86
N LEU A 518 35.53 1.28 26.39
CA LEU A 518 35.48 0.95 24.96
C LEU A 518 34.19 1.50 24.29
N HIS A 519 33.05 1.21 24.85
CA HIS A 519 31.75 1.66 24.30
C HIS A 519 31.66 3.19 24.32
N LYS A 520 32.12 3.83 25.40
CA LYS A 520 32.12 5.28 25.53
C LYS A 520 32.98 5.95 24.46
N GLU A 521 34.23 5.48 24.26
CA GLU A 521 35.12 6.00 23.22
C GLU A 521 34.50 5.90 21.83
N ILE A 522 33.92 4.75 21.46
CA ILE A 522 33.27 4.55 20.14
C ILE A 522 32.05 5.45 19.98
N VAL A 523 31.20 5.57 21.00
CA VAL A 523 29.98 6.39 20.92
C VAL A 523 30.31 7.88 20.83
N VAL A 524 31.29 8.35 21.59
CA VAL A 524 31.76 9.74 21.57
C VAL A 524 32.39 10.07 20.21
N ASP A 525 33.26 9.20 19.69
CA ASP A 525 33.87 9.35 18.37
C ASP A 525 32.83 9.41 17.25
N TYR A 526 31.86 8.48 17.25
CA TYR A 526 30.74 8.49 16.33
C TYR A 526 29.95 9.81 16.37
N CYS A 527 29.60 10.28 17.57
CA CYS A 527 28.86 11.51 17.72
C CYS A 527 29.63 12.74 17.23
N ALA A 528 30.96 12.79 17.47
CA ALA A 528 31.81 13.86 17.00
C ALA A 528 31.89 13.91 15.46
N HIS A 529 32.06 12.75 14.80
CA HIS A 529 32.14 12.66 13.33
C HIS A 529 30.80 12.91 12.62
N HIS A 530 29.71 12.42 13.20
CA HIS A 530 28.36 12.53 12.63
C HIS A 530 27.54 13.67 13.23
N PHE A 531 28.19 14.59 13.91
CA PHE A 531 27.56 15.65 14.67
C PHE A 531 26.44 16.41 13.92
N PRO A 532 26.59 16.87 12.66
CA PRO A 532 25.51 17.59 11.98
C PRO A 532 24.24 16.73 11.80
N ALA A 533 24.39 15.43 11.43
CA ALA A 533 23.25 14.55 11.24
C ALA A 533 22.62 14.14 12.59
N VAL A 534 23.42 13.88 13.61
CA VAL A 534 22.95 13.62 14.98
C VAL A 534 22.26 14.86 15.54
N LEU A 535 22.81 16.06 15.29
CA LEU A 535 22.22 17.33 15.70
C LEU A 535 20.84 17.56 15.08
N ASP A 536 20.69 17.38 13.78
CA ASP A 536 19.40 17.59 13.11
C ASP A 536 18.33 16.60 13.63
N ARG A 537 18.71 15.36 13.86
CA ARG A 537 17.83 14.35 14.47
C ARG A 537 17.46 14.71 15.91
N LEU A 538 18.42 15.19 16.68
CA LEU A 538 18.22 15.64 18.06
C LEU A 538 17.30 16.86 18.10
N LEU A 539 17.53 17.86 17.27
CA LEU A 539 16.68 19.06 17.19
C LEU A 539 15.23 18.69 16.84
N ASN A 540 15.04 17.85 15.82
CA ASN A 540 13.71 17.39 15.45
C ASN A 540 13.01 16.63 16.60
N TYR A 541 13.77 15.84 17.36
CA TYR A 541 13.25 15.15 18.53
C TYR A 541 12.87 16.13 19.64
N LEU A 542 13.74 17.10 19.92
CA LEU A 542 13.54 18.11 20.98
C LEU A 542 12.37 19.03 20.69
N LEU A 543 12.17 19.43 19.43
CA LEU A 543 11.01 20.24 19.00
C LEU A 543 9.67 19.52 19.15
N GLN A 544 9.67 18.18 19.17
CA GLN A 544 8.47 17.36 19.36
C GLN A 544 8.14 17.06 20.83
N ILE A 545 9.07 17.32 21.76
CA ILE A 545 8.88 17.01 23.19
C ILE A 545 8.18 18.18 23.89
N LYS A 546 6.98 17.92 24.40
CA LYS A 546 6.23 18.89 25.22
C LYS A 546 6.73 19.03 26.67
N SER A 547 7.68 18.20 27.12
CA SER A 547 8.21 18.21 28.47
C SER A 547 9.67 17.75 28.49
N THR A 548 10.54 18.50 29.16
CA THR A 548 11.97 18.21 29.31
C THR A 548 12.29 17.18 30.41
N SER A 549 11.28 16.66 31.12
CA SER A 549 11.46 15.73 32.26
C SER A 549 12.11 14.39 31.88
N ARG A 550 12.15 14.04 30.58
CA ARG A 550 12.76 12.82 30.05
C ARG A 550 14.09 13.06 29.31
N PHE A 551 14.60 14.28 29.33
CA PHE A 551 15.81 14.66 28.62
C PHE A 551 17.00 14.73 29.59
N SER A 552 18.03 13.94 29.34
CA SER A 552 19.30 14.07 30.03
C SER A 552 20.22 15.07 29.31
N PHE A 553 20.81 15.97 30.09
CA PHE A 553 21.78 16.93 29.61
C PHE A 553 23.23 16.40 29.67
N ALA A 554 23.46 15.16 30.11
CA ALA A 554 24.78 14.51 30.10
C ALA A 554 25.43 14.56 28.71
N PHE A 555 24.61 14.45 27.65
CA PHE A 555 25.03 14.59 26.26
C PHE A 555 25.71 15.95 25.96
N VAL A 556 25.20 17.04 26.50
CA VAL A 556 25.78 18.40 26.31
C VAL A 556 27.22 18.48 26.79
N LYS A 557 27.54 17.77 27.85
CA LYS A 557 28.89 17.68 28.42
C LYS A 557 29.94 17.09 27.46
N TYR A 558 29.49 16.21 26.54
CA TYR A 558 30.37 15.51 25.60
C TYR A 558 30.43 16.15 24.22
N VAL A 559 29.41 16.90 23.81
CA VAL A 559 29.27 17.44 22.44
C VAL A 559 29.76 18.88 22.32
N GLY A 560 29.96 19.58 23.46
CA GLY A 560 30.64 20.88 23.50
C GLY A 560 29.76 22.09 23.14
N ILE A 561 30.39 23.26 23.26
CA ILE A 561 29.72 24.57 23.16
C ILE A 561 29.17 24.89 21.78
N ASP A 562 29.76 24.33 20.72
CA ASP A 562 29.29 24.53 19.34
C ASP A 562 27.91 23.91 19.08
N PHE A 563 27.59 22.83 19.78
CA PHE A 563 26.27 22.23 19.74
C PHE A 563 25.22 23.15 20.37
N ILE A 564 25.59 23.71 21.52
CA ILE A 564 24.71 24.61 22.27
C ILE A 564 24.41 25.86 21.42
N ASN A 565 25.43 26.44 20.81
CA ASN A 565 25.29 27.61 19.96
C ASN A 565 24.37 27.32 18.76
N LYS A 566 24.55 26.19 18.08
CA LYS A 566 23.66 25.77 16.98
C LYS A 566 22.22 25.45 17.42
N LEU A 567 22.04 25.00 18.66
CA LEU A 567 20.72 24.84 19.27
C LEU A 567 20.05 26.21 19.51
N TYR A 568 20.80 27.19 19.97
CA TYR A 568 20.34 28.56 20.16
C TYR A 568 19.91 29.21 18.84
N ASP A 569 20.65 28.97 17.76
CA ASP A 569 20.37 29.55 16.41
C ASP A 569 19.10 28.96 15.75
N LYS A 570 18.69 27.75 16.13
CA LYS A 570 17.60 27.03 15.48
C LYS A 570 16.33 26.87 16.33
N ALA A 571 16.40 27.12 17.63
CA ALA A 571 15.26 26.93 18.52
C ALA A 571 14.48 28.25 18.74
N ASP A 572 13.15 28.15 18.77
CA ASP A 572 12.28 29.28 19.10
C ASP A 572 12.54 29.76 20.54
N ASP A 573 12.58 31.07 20.78
CA ASP A 573 12.84 31.69 22.11
C ASP A 573 11.90 31.21 23.22
N ASN A 574 10.74 30.68 22.87
CA ASN A 574 9.79 30.07 23.81
C ASN A 574 10.04 28.59 24.15
N SER A 575 11.07 27.98 23.58
CA SER A 575 11.39 26.56 23.80
C SER A 575 11.74 26.30 25.27
N GLU A 576 11.07 25.35 25.92
CA GLU A 576 11.40 24.90 27.29
C GLU A 576 12.86 24.41 27.41
N ILE A 577 13.41 23.90 26.33
CA ILE A 577 14.79 23.41 26.24
C ILE A 577 15.78 24.56 26.33
N LEU A 578 15.56 25.67 25.62
CA LEU A 578 16.38 26.87 25.75
C LEU A 578 16.33 27.45 27.15
N LYS A 579 15.16 27.48 27.78
CA LYS A 579 15.00 27.94 29.17
C LYS A 579 15.85 27.08 30.13
N LYS A 580 15.85 25.76 29.93
CA LYS A 580 16.63 24.84 30.78
C LYS A 580 18.13 24.87 30.48
N LEU A 581 18.57 25.02 29.23
CA LEU A 581 19.95 25.22 28.85
C LEU A 581 20.50 26.54 29.46
N LYS A 582 19.73 27.63 29.38
CA LYS A 582 20.08 28.90 30.04
C LYS A 582 20.21 28.76 31.55
N SER A 583 19.42 27.90 32.20
CA SER A 583 19.49 27.65 33.66
C SER A 583 20.71 26.82 34.08
N LEU A 584 21.37 26.13 33.16
CA LEU A 584 22.54 25.32 33.44
C LEU A 584 23.86 26.13 33.39
N ASN A 585 23.82 27.41 33.06
CA ASN A 585 24.98 28.30 32.90
C ASN A 585 26.11 27.71 32.00
N LEU A 586 25.70 27.02 30.90
CA LEU A 586 26.58 26.41 29.90
C LEU A 586 26.70 27.30 28.68
#